data_eb509badba6198baa823d9f128d5df49
#
_entry.id   eb509badba6198baa823d9f128d5df49
#
_cell.length_a   1.000
_cell.length_b   1.000
_cell.length_c   1.000
_cell.angle_alpha   90.00
_cell.angle_beta   90.00
_cell.angle_gamma   90.00
#
_symmetry.space_group_name_H-M   'P 1'
#
loop_
_entity.id
_entity.type
_entity.pdbx_description
1 polymer ?
#
loop_
_entity_poly.entity_id
_entity_poly.type
_entity_poly.pdbx_seq_one_letter_code
_entity_poly.pdbx_strand_id
1 'polypeptide(L)'
;LQAPLAALMALMELTRNPEIVLPAMLCIVIANITAAHGFGAKSIFQTQALMLGIDLTGRKSRRLALSQAYVESKMSRKFVVASAILDRESAVQVLQSQPTWVLVKSGSGYDCLLKAADLQRALSDPGQDTLDLRNIPADRMDIARITWQATLDEAFDIISLDGVQALYVVRVSATQLDRPVGILLPEDIENYYHS
;
A
#
# COMPACT_ATOMS: atom_id res chain seq x y z
N LEU A 1 0.61 1.21 32.83
CA LEU A 1 -0.06 -0.11 32.76
C LEU A 1 -1.56 0.08 32.72
N GLN A 2 -2.17 -0.08 31.52
CA GLN A 2 -3.63 -0.13 31.40
C GLN A 2 -4.11 -1.57 31.67
N ALA A 3 -3.92 -2.03 32.90
CA ALA A 3 -4.35 -3.35 33.34
C ALA A 3 -5.16 -3.24 34.66
N PRO A 4 -6.35 -2.61 34.61
CA PRO A 4 -7.17 -2.38 35.80
C PRO A 4 -7.58 -3.69 36.49
N LEU A 5 -7.85 -4.73 35.71
CA LEU A 5 -8.21 -6.04 36.24
C LEU A 5 -7.06 -6.71 37.01
N ALA A 6 -5.82 -6.60 36.49
CA ALA A 6 -4.66 -7.17 37.19
C ALA A 6 -4.38 -6.45 38.52
N ALA A 7 -4.54 -5.13 38.55
CA ALA A 7 -4.42 -4.36 39.78
C ALA A 7 -5.47 -4.74 40.83
N LEU A 8 -6.71 -4.96 40.36
CA LEU A 8 -7.84 -5.39 41.21
C LEU A 8 -7.63 -6.78 41.76
N MET A 9 -7.17 -7.71 40.91
CA MET A 9 -6.87 -9.09 41.35
C MET A 9 -5.71 -9.14 42.37
N ALA A 10 -4.63 -8.36 42.15
CA ALA A 10 -3.54 -8.26 43.08
C ALA A 10 -3.99 -7.64 44.43
N LEU A 11 -4.83 -6.63 44.40
CA LEU A 11 -5.37 -6.02 45.62
C LEU A 11 -6.26 -7.02 46.40
N MET A 12 -7.12 -7.76 45.68
CA MET A 12 -7.96 -8.77 46.30
C MET A 12 -7.17 -9.93 46.91
N GLU A 13 -6.10 -10.35 46.25
CA GLU A 13 -5.21 -11.39 46.75
C GLU A 13 -4.42 -10.96 48.01
N LEU A 14 -3.96 -9.71 48.02
CA LEU A 14 -3.21 -9.15 49.16
C LEU A 14 -4.11 -8.88 50.37
N THR A 15 -5.32 -8.37 50.17
CA THR A 15 -6.20 -7.97 51.27
C THR A 15 -7.11 -9.10 51.78
N ARG A 16 -7.37 -10.10 50.94
CA ARG A 16 -8.32 -11.21 51.18
C ARG A 16 -9.71 -10.73 51.62
N ASN A 17 -10.06 -9.48 51.36
CA ASN A 17 -11.33 -8.90 51.72
C ASN A 17 -12.12 -8.46 50.50
N PRO A 18 -13.24 -9.15 50.17
CA PRO A 18 -14.04 -8.83 48.99
C PRO A 18 -14.78 -7.48 49.07
N GLU A 19 -14.96 -6.92 50.28
CA GLU A 19 -15.64 -5.62 50.44
C GLU A 19 -14.84 -4.45 49.88
N ILE A 20 -13.52 -4.60 49.75
CA ILE A 20 -12.64 -3.58 49.20
C ILE A 20 -12.74 -3.50 47.65
N VAL A 21 -13.31 -4.49 46.98
CA VAL A 21 -13.36 -4.57 45.52
C VAL A 21 -14.09 -3.38 44.92
N LEU A 22 -15.26 -3.02 45.43
CA LEU A 22 -16.07 -1.90 44.92
C LEU A 22 -15.36 -0.54 45.05
N PRO A 23 -14.86 -0.11 46.21
CA PRO A 23 -14.12 1.13 46.33
C PRO A 23 -12.84 1.14 45.49
N ALA A 24 -12.13 0.00 45.41
CA ALA A 24 -10.93 -0.13 44.60
C ALA A 24 -11.19 0.02 43.10
N MET A 25 -12.30 -0.58 42.60
CA MET A 25 -12.73 -0.38 41.21
C MET A 25 -12.97 1.08 40.92
N LEU A 26 -13.67 1.79 41.79
CA LEU A 26 -13.95 3.22 41.62
C LEU A 26 -12.66 4.03 41.56
N CYS A 27 -11.72 3.79 42.48
CA CYS A 27 -10.43 4.44 42.48
C CYS A 27 -9.62 4.17 41.19
N ILE A 28 -9.58 2.94 40.71
CA ILE A 28 -8.89 2.56 39.48
C ILE A 28 -9.52 3.23 38.27
N VAL A 29 -10.84 3.29 38.18
CA VAL A 29 -11.54 3.94 37.07
C VAL A 29 -11.25 5.43 37.07
N ILE A 30 -11.37 6.12 38.22
CA ILE A 30 -11.10 7.56 38.32
C ILE A 30 -9.62 7.84 37.98
N ALA A 31 -8.69 7.05 38.50
CA ALA A 31 -7.27 7.20 38.19
C ALA A 31 -6.96 7.03 36.70
N ASN A 32 -7.57 6.04 36.02
CA ASN A 32 -7.40 5.84 34.60
C ASN A 32 -7.99 6.99 33.76
N ILE A 33 -9.18 7.49 34.13
CA ILE A 33 -9.81 8.63 33.44
C ILE A 33 -8.95 9.89 33.62
N THR A 34 -8.48 10.14 34.83
CA THR A 34 -7.63 11.30 35.14
C THR A 34 -6.30 11.23 34.39
N ALA A 35 -5.67 10.06 34.37
CA ALA A 35 -4.41 9.84 33.66
C ALA A 35 -4.58 10.01 32.14
N ALA A 36 -5.67 9.50 31.58
CA ALA A 36 -5.93 9.58 30.13
C ALA A 36 -6.30 11.00 29.68
N HIS A 37 -7.20 11.69 30.40
CA HIS A 37 -7.72 12.99 29.99
C HIS A 37 -6.90 14.16 30.54
N GLY A 38 -6.36 14.04 31.77
CA GLY A 38 -5.60 15.10 32.41
C GLY A 38 -4.14 15.17 31.94
N PHE A 39 -3.51 14.05 31.73
CA PHE A 39 -2.08 13.98 31.40
C PHE A 39 -1.77 13.38 30.04
N GLY A 40 -2.77 12.96 29.26
CA GLY A 40 -2.55 12.30 27.98
C GLY A 40 -1.66 11.05 28.07
N ALA A 41 -1.67 10.39 29.23
CA ALA A 41 -0.77 9.29 29.54
C ALA A 41 -1.01 8.09 28.59
N LYS A 42 -0.02 7.79 27.78
CA LYS A 42 0.02 6.59 26.94
C LYS A 42 0.43 5.37 27.77
N SER A 43 0.07 4.17 27.30
CA SER A 43 0.53 2.94 27.93
C SER A 43 2.06 2.89 27.97
N ILE A 44 2.62 2.39 29.08
CA ILE A 44 4.07 2.20 29.25
C ILE A 44 4.65 1.39 28.07
N PHE A 45 3.93 0.38 27.60
CA PHE A 45 4.34 -0.42 26.43
C PHE A 45 4.40 0.41 25.13
N GLN A 46 3.48 1.36 24.94
CA GLN A 46 3.53 2.27 23.81
C GLN A 46 4.72 3.24 23.92
N THR A 47 4.99 3.73 25.12
CA THR A 47 6.13 4.62 25.36
C THR A 47 7.47 3.90 25.17
N GLN A 48 7.59 2.65 25.64
CA GLN A 48 8.76 1.83 25.40
C GLN A 48 8.96 1.50 23.92
N ALA A 49 7.88 1.16 23.21
CA ALA A 49 7.95 0.90 21.77
C ALA A 49 8.40 2.13 20.98
N LEU A 50 7.88 3.32 21.35
CA LEU A 50 8.32 4.59 20.74
C LEU A 50 9.80 4.88 21.03
N MET A 51 10.29 4.61 22.24
CA MET A 51 11.71 4.76 22.58
C MET A 51 12.62 3.80 21.78
N LEU A 52 12.09 2.65 21.41
CA LEU A 52 12.77 1.67 20.54
C LEU A 52 12.59 1.99 19.04
N GLY A 53 11.96 3.13 18.69
CA GLY A 53 11.68 3.50 17.32
C GLY A 53 10.54 2.70 16.65
N ILE A 54 9.76 1.95 17.44
CA ILE A 54 8.65 1.13 16.96
C ILE A 54 7.33 1.88 17.17
N ASP A 55 6.79 2.47 16.12
CA ASP A 55 5.45 3.08 16.15
C ASP A 55 4.36 2.00 16.02
N LEU A 56 3.84 1.57 17.17
CA LEU A 56 2.79 0.54 17.24
C LEU A 56 1.38 1.07 16.92
N THR A 57 1.17 2.38 17.02
CA THR A 57 -0.18 2.97 16.87
C THR A 57 -0.49 3.30 15.43
N GLY A 58 0.43 3.94 14.70
CA GLY A 58 0.25 4.29 13.29
C GLY A 58 0.27 3.07 12.37
N ARG A 59 1.28 2.20 12.53
CA ARG A 59 1.43 1.01 11.67
C ARG A 59 0.32 -0.02 11.82
N LYS A 60 -0.15 -0.31 13.04
CA LYS A 60 -1.24 -1.28 13.24
C LYS A 60 -2.58 -0.81 12.67
N SER A 61 -2.96 0.43 12.90
CA SER A 61 -4.19 0.99 12.31
C SER A 61 -4.09 1.03 10.78
N ARG A 62 -2.93 1.39 10.26
CA ARG A 62 -2.66 1.44 8.83
C ARG A 62 -2.78 0.05 8.20
N ARG A 63 -2.09 -0.95 8.74
CA ARG A 63 -2.16 -2.33 8.24
C ARG A 63 -3.55 -2.93 8.32
N LEU A 64 -4.30 -2.66 9.39
CA LEU A 64 -5.69 -3.11 9.52
C LEU A 64 -6.60 -2.51 8.44
N ALA A 65 -6.44 -1.22 8.11
CA ALA A 65 -7.22 -0.59 7.05
C ALA A 65 -6.83 -1.16 5.66
N LEU A 66 -5.53 -1.31 5.40
CA LEU A 66 -5.03 -1.84 4.13
C LEU A 66 -5.35 -3.32 3.93
N SER A 67 -5.40 -4.13 5.00
CA SER A 67 -5.75 -5.55 4.92
C SER A 67 -7.25 -5.80 4.63
N GLN A 68 -8.11 -4.80 4.83
CA GLN A 68 -9.54 -4.88 4.50
C GLN A 68 -9.86 -4.42 3.07
N ALA A 69 -8.92 -3.79 2.39
CA ALA A 69 -9.11 -3.30 1.04
C ALA A 69 -8.32 -4.15 0.03
N TYR A 70 -8.98 -4.52 -1.07
CA TYR A 70 -8.37 -5.27 -2.16
C TYR A 70 -7.79 -4.35 -3.23
N VAL A 71 -6.72 -4.81 -3.87
CA VAL A 71 -6.04 -4.12 -4.97
C VAL A 71 -7.02 -3.75 -6.09
N GLU A 72 -8.00 -4.61 -6.38
CA GLU A 72 -9.03 -4.36 -7.41
C GLU A 72 -9.79 -3.05 -7.21
N SER A 73 -10.02 -2.64 -5.97
CA SER A 73 -10.82 -1.46 -5.64
C SER A 73 -10.11 -0.13 -5.95
N LYS A 74 -8.78 -0.14 -6.03
CA LYS A 74 -7.94 1.06 -6.16
C LYS A 74 -7.03 1.07 -7.39
N MET A 75 -6.91 -0.06 -8.11
CA MET A 75 -6.09 -0.13 -9.32
C MET A 75 -6.61 0.78 -10.42
N SER A 76 -5.72 1.43 -11.12
CA SER A 76 -6.02 2.18 -12.36
C SER A 76 -6.19 1.22 -13.53
N ARG A 77 -7.26 1.39 -14.29
CA ARG A 77 -7.53 0.62 -15.53
C ARG A 77 -7.15 1.39 -16.80
N LYS A 78 -6.65 2.63 -16.65
CA LYS A 78 -6.25 3.48 -17.79
C LYS A 78 -4.82 3.16 -18.23
N PHE A 79 -4.58 1.95 -18.66
CA PHE A 79 -3.29 1.52 -19.17
C PHE A 79 -3.45 0.74 -20.47
N VAL A 80 -2.38 0.65 -21.23
CA VAL A 80 -2.27 -0.15 -22.45
C VAL A 80 -0.99 -0.99 -22.37
N VAL A 81 -1.02 -2.17 -22.97
CA VAL A 81 0.16 -3.01 -23.12
C VAL A 81 0.76 -2.76 -24.51
N ALA A 82 2.06 -2.46 -24.53
CA ALA A 82 2.80 -2.21 -25.74
C ALA A 82 4.04 -3.10 -25.82
N SER A 83 4.44 -3.49 -27.03
CA SER A 83 5.70 -4.20 -27.25
C SER A 83 6.89 -3.27 -27.00
N ALA A 84 8.05 -3.84 -26.62
CA ALA A 84 9.26 -3.04 -26.39
C ALA A 84 9.71 -2.27 -27.66
N ILE A 85 9.44 -2.84 -28.83
CA ILE A 85 9.70 -2.20 -30.13
C ILE A 85 8.34 -1.96 -30.79
N LEU A 86 8.07 -0.72 -31.15
CA LEU A 86 6.85 -0.26 -31.81
C LEU A 86 7.21 0.52 -33.08
N ASP A 87 6.47 0.28 -34.16
CA ASP A 87 6.44 1.18 -35.30
C ASP A 87 5.58 2.40 -34.98
N ARG A 88 5.82 3.48 -35.69
CA ARG A 88 5.15 4.77 -35.47
C ARG A 88 3.64 4.69 -35.54
N GLU A 89 3.09 3.89 -36.47
CA GLU A 89 1.65 3.72 -36.63
C GLU A 89 1.02 3.03 -35.41
N SER A 90 1.64 1.95 -34.94
CA SER A 90 1.20 1.23 -33.74
C SER A 90 1.29 2.11 -32.48
N ALA A 91 2.33 2.93 -32.35
CA ALA A 91 2.45 3.86 -31.25
C ALA A 91 1.33 4.92 -31.22
N VAL A 92 0.92 5.42 -32.40
CA VAL A 92 -0.21 6.33 -32.53
C VAL A 92 -1.52 5.63 -32.14
N GLN A 93 -1.74 4.38 -32.59
CA GLN A 93 -2.93 3.60 -32.20
C GLN A 93 -3.00 3.38 -30.69
N VAL A 94 -1.88 3.08 -30.04
CA VAL A 94 -1.77 2.95 -28.58
C VAL A 94 -2.25 4.21 -27.88
N LEU A 95 -1.85 5.39 -28.37
CA LEU A 95 -2.24 6.69 -27.80
C LEU A 95 -3.68 7.09 -28.07
N GLN A 96 -4.32 6.56 -29.12
CA GLN A 96 -5.73 6.86 -29.43
C GLN A 96 -6.68 6.47 -28.29
N SER A 97 -6.34 5.42 -27.52
CA SER A 97 -7.13 5.00 -26.36
C SER A 97 -6.96 5.91 -25.14
N GLN A 98 -6.18 6.99 -25.24
CA GLN A 98 -5.87 7.94 -24.17
C GLN A 98 -5.45 7.26 -22.85
N PRO A 99 -4.49 6.33 -22.88
CA PRO A 99 -4.01 5.70 -21.67
C PRO A 99 -3.25 6.71 -20.82
N THR A 100 -3.24 6.48 -19.51
CA THR A 100 -2.34 7.21 -18.62
C THR A 100 -0.98 6.53 -18.56
N TRP A 101 -0.99 5.19 -18.65
CA TRP A 101 0.17 4.35 -18.49
C TRP A 101 0.35 3.38 -19.66
N VAL A 102 1.61 3.13 -20.00
CA VAL A 102 2.02 2.16 -21.01
C VAL A 102 2.86 1.09 -20.33
N LEU A 103 2.35 -0.14 -20.29
CA LEU A 103 3.03 -1.30 -19.75
C LEU A 103 3.84 -1.96 -20.88
N VAL A 104 5.15 -1.95 -20.76
CA VAL A 104 6.05 -2.48 -21.78
C VAL A 104 6.21 -3.98 -21.62
N LYS A 105 5.81 -4.72 -22.66
CA LYS A 105 5.95 -6.18 -22.72
C LYS A 105 7.31 -6.56 -23.31
N SER A 106 7.97 -7.51 -22.63
CA SER A 106 9.24 -8.09 -23.10
C SER A 106 9.20 -9.61 -22.99
N GLY A 107 9.28 -10.29 -24.10
CA GLY A 107 9.22 -11.76 -24.15
C GLY A 107 7.97 -12.30 -23.46
N SER A 108 8.13 -13.07 -22.40
CA SER A 108 7.05 -13.68 -21.63
C SER A 108 6.58 -12.82 -20.44
N GLY A 109 7.20 -11.68 -20.17
CA GLY A 109 6.92 -10.82 -19.03
C GLY A 109 6.69 -9.35 -19.38
N TYR A 110 6.78 -8.50 -18.38
CA TYR A 110 6.70 -7.05 -18.48
C TYR A 110 7.97 -6.44 -17.88
N ASP A 111 8.57 -5.48 -18.56
CA ASP A 111 9.86 -4.88 -18.17
C ASP A 111 9.66 -3.64 -17.28
N CYS A 112 8.87 -2.70 -17.74
CA CYS A 112 8.71 -1.42 -17.08
C CYS A 112 7.36 -0.78 -17.39
N LEU A 113 7.03 0.24 -16.61
CA LEU A 113 5.88 1.10 -16.81
C LEU A 113 6.34 2.49 -17.22
N LEU A 114 5.70 3.06 -18.26
CA LEU A 114 5.98 4.38 -18.80
C LEU A 114 4.73 5.26 -18.73
N LYS A 115 4.93 6.57 -18.63
CA LYS A 115 3.83 7.53 -18.84
C LYS A 115 3.49 7.64 -20.32
N ALA A 116 2.21 7.65 -20.67
CA ALA A 116 1.79 7.86 -22.06
C ALA A 116 2.26 9.21 -22.63
N ALA A 117 2.43 10.23 -21.77
CA ALA A 117 2.98 11.54 -22.16
C ALA A 117 4.43 11.45 -22.68
N ASP A 118 5.23 10.54 -22.15
CA ASP A 118 6.61 10.37 -22.60
C ASP A 118 6.66 9.69 -23.98
N LEU A 119 5.78 8.71 -24.22
CA LEU A 119 5.59 8.12 -25.55
C LEU A 119 5.11 9.16 -26.57
N GLN A 120 4.21 10.06 -26.16
CA GLN A 120 3.73 11.14 -27.02
C GLN A 120 4.85 12.13 -27.39
N ARG A 121 5.74 12.44 -26.42
CA ARG A 121 6.94 13.27 -26.68
C ARG A 121 7.89 12.59 -27.65
N ALA A 122 8.16 11.29 -27.47
CA ALA A 122 9.03 10.53 -28.36
C ALA A 122 8.51 10.48 -29.81
N LEU A 123 7.18 10.43 -30.00
CA LEU A 123 6.54 10.49 -31.31
C LEU A 123 6.64 11.87 -31.99
N SER A 124 6.84 12.93 -31.21
CA SER A 124 6.98 14.29 -31.78
C SER A 124 8.35 14.51 -32.45
N ASP A 125 9.31 13.61 -32.22
CA ASP A 125 10.61 13.65 -32.88
C ASP A 125 10.55 12.97 -34.26
N PRO A 126 10.82 13.68 -35.37
CA PRO A 126 10.57 13.16 -36.73
C PRO A 126 11.61 12.14 -37.24
N GLY A 127 12.56 11.73 -36.44
CA GLY A 127 13.76 11.01 -36.88
C GLY A 127 13.70 9.47 -36.82
N GLN A 128 12.64 8.84 -36.27
CA GLN A 128 12.63 7.38 -36.06
C GLN A 128 11.32 6.75 -36.53
N ASP A 129 11.41 5.82 -37.51
CA ASP A 129 10.28 5.01 -37.97
C ASP A 129 9.90 3.91 -36.97
N THR A 130 10.87 3.46 -36.17
CA THR A 130 10.70 2.47 -35.09
C THR A 130 11.14 3.05 -33.76
N LEU A 131 10.28 2.94 -32.76
CA LEU A 131 10.52 3.38 -31.38
C LEU A 131 10.85 2.19 -30.49
N ASP A 132 12.06 2.18 -29.93
CA ASP A 132 12.43 1.25 -28.88
C ASP A 132 12.08 1.88 -27.51
N LEU A 133 10.98 1.42 -26.89
CA LEU A 133 10.49 1.94 -25.61
C LEU A 133 11.49 1.79 -24.46
N ARG A 134 12.52 0.97 -24.65
CA ARG A 134 13.61 0.81 -23.67
C ARG A 134 14.64 1.92 -23.75
N ASN A 135 14.76 2.58 -24.91
CA ASN A 135 15.80 3.58 -25.19
C ASN A 135 15.27 5.01 -25.32
N ILE A 136 13.95 5.20 -25.33
CA ILE A 136 13.38 6.58 -25.33
C ILE A 136 13.74 7.32 -24.04
N PRO A 137 13.94 8.63 -24.06
CA PRO A 137 14.14 9.46 -22.87
C PRO A 137 12.82 9.56 -22.09
N ALA A 138 12.56 8.61 -21.20
CA ALA A 138 11.35 8.51 -20.40
C ALA A 138 11.68 8.09 -18.97
N ASP A 139 10.85 8.50 -18.05
CA ASP A 139 10.91 8.08 -16.67
C ASP A 139 10.32 6.66 -16.55
N ARG A 140 11.20 5.67 -16.43
CA ARG A 140 10.82 4.25 -16.36
C ARG A 140 10.63 3.86 -14.92
N MET A 141 9.49 3.25 -14.63
CA MET A 141 9.19 2.70 -13.32
C MET A 141 9.47 1.21 -13.32
N ASP A 142 10.25 0.76 -12.33
CA ASP A 142 10.42 -0.66 -12.05
C ASP A 142 9.14 -1.24 -11.48
N ILE A 143 8.74 -2.40 -12.01
CA ILE A 143 7.44 -2.99 -11.74
C ILE A 143 7.55 -4.37 -11.11
N ALA A 144 6.61 -4.67 -10.21
CA ALA A 144 6.42 -6.01 -9.69
C ALA A 144 4.99 -6.51 -9.96
N ARG A 145 4.83 -7.83 -9.90
CA ARG A 145 3.55 -8.50 -10.14
C ARG A 145 2.75 -8.61 -8.85
N ILE A 146 1.43 -8.37 -8.94
CA ILE A 146 0.49 -8.66 -7.86
C ILE A 146 -0.83 -9.23 -8.41
N THR A 147 -1.52 -10.05 -7.63
CA THR A 147 -2.83 -10.57 -8.01
C THR A 147 -3.95 -9.59 -7.66
N TRP A 148 -5.03 -9.59 -8.45
CA TRP A 148 -6.18 -8.70 -8.22
C TRP A 148 -6.89 -8.92 -6.89
N GLN A 149 -6.78 -10.14 -6.32
CA GLN A 149 -7.35 -10.54 -5.02
C GLN A 149 -6.46 -10.19 -3.83
N ALA A 150 -5.24 -9.74 -4.06
CA ALA A 150 -4.33 -9.32 -3.01
C ALA A 150 -4.88 -8.09 -2.26
N THR A 151 -4.48 -7.96 -1.01
CA THR A 151 -4.82 -6.81 -0.18
C THR A 151 -3.88 -5.63 -0.47
N LEU A 152 -4.30 -4.43 -0.11
CA LEU A 152 -3.43 -3.25 -0.20
C LEU A 152 -2.24 -3.34 0.77
N ASP A 153 -2.35 -4.13 1.85
CA ASP A 153 -1.23 -4.37 2.77
C ASP A 153 -0.12 -5.21 2.09
N GLU A 154 -0.50 -6.28 1.37
CA GLU A 154 0.43 -7.07 0.56
C GLU A 154 1.05 -6.24 -0.56
N ALA A 155 0.26 -5.37 -1.21
CA ALA A 155 0.76 -4.45 -2.22
C ALA A 155 1.78 -3.47 -1.65
N PHE A 156 1.51 -2.93 -0.46
CA PHE A 156 2.41 -2.03 0.24
C PHE A 156 3.74 -2.71 0.63
N ASP A 157 3.69 -3.96 1.09
CA ASP A 157 4.89 -4.73 1.41
C ASP A 157 5.77 -4.96 0.17
N ILE A 158 5.18 -5.25 -1.00
CA ILE A 158 5.94 -5.42 -2.26
C ILE A 158 6.56 -4.10 -2.73
N ILE A 159 5.82 -2.98 -2.68
CA ILE A 159 6.34 -1.65 -3.06
C ILE A 159 7.44 -1.19 -2.09
N SER A 160 7.38 -1.63 -0.82
CA SER A 160 8.41 -1.30 0.17
C SER A 160 9.73 -2.04 -0.07
N LEU A 161 9.79 -3.01 -1.00
CA LEU A 161 11.02 -3.62 -1.45
C LEU A 161 11.82 -2.64 -2.32
N ASP A 162 13.13 -2.64 -2.15
CA ASP A 162 14.02 -1.75 -2.90
C ASP A 162 13.87 -1.94 -4.41
N GLY A 163 13.61 -0.83 -5.11
CA GLY A 163 13.56 -0.75 -6.56
C GLY A 163 12.17 -0.88 -7.18
N VAL A 164 11.12 -1.25 -6.44
CA VAL A 164 9.76 -1.35 -7.00
C VAL A 164 9.03 -0.01 -6.89
N GLN A 165 8.62 0.54 -8.04
CA GLN A 165 7.96 1.84 -8.13
C GLN A 165 6.49 1.75 -8.52
N ALA A 166 6.06 0.62 -9.11
CA ALA A 166 4.66 0.38 -9.46
C ALA A 166 4.35 -1.12 -9.48
N LEU A 167 3.07 -1.48 -9.36
CA LEU A 167 2.61 -2.85 -9.45
C LEU A 167 1.70 -3.04 -10.65
N TYR A 168 1.95 -4.09 -11.45
CA TYR A 168 0.98 -4.52 -12.43
C TYR A 168 0.11 -5.64 -11.87
N VAL A 169 -1.19 -5.44 -11.97
CA VAL A 169 -2.19 -6.32 -11.39
C VAL A 169 -2.61 -7.37 -12.42
N VAL A 170 -2.52 -8.63 -12.05
CA VAL A 170 -2.90 -9.73 -12.93
C VAL A 170 -4.11 -10.49 -12.40
N ARG A 171 -4.93 -10.97 -13.33
CA ARG A 171 -5.97 -11.93 -13.04
C ARG A 171 -5.46 -13.32 -13.36
N VAL A 172 -5.29 -14.14 -12.34
CA VAL A 172 -4.89 -15.54 -12.51
C VAL A 172 -6.09 -16.31 -13.09
N SER A 173 -5.93 -16.86 -14.28
CA SER A 173 -6.91 -17.77 -14.89
C SER A 173 -6.23 -19.09 -15.20
N ALA A 174 -6.92 -20.19 -14.93
CA ALA A 174 -6.38 -21.55 -15.15
C ALA A 174 -6.00 -21.87 -16.60
N THR A 175 -6.42 -21.05 -17.56
CA THR A 175 -6.30 -21.32 -19.00
C THR A 175 -5.59 -20.25 -19.82
N GLN A 176 -5.22 -19.12 -19.26
CA GLN A 176 -4.55 -18.03 -19.99
C GLN A 176 -3.35 -17.49 -19.22
N LEU A 177 -2.27 -17.16 -19.99
CA LEU A 177 -1.16 -16.34 -19.51
C LEU A 177 -1.68 -15.12 -18.75
N ASP A 178 -1.08 -14.83 -17.62
CA ASP A 178 -1.37 -13.72 -16.71
C ASP A 178 -1.67 -12.41 -17.48
N ARG A 179 -2.95 -12.14 -17.67
CA ARG A 179 -3.37 -10.91 -18.35
C ARG A 179 -3.40 -9.77 -17.34
N PRO A 180 -2.68 -8.67 -17.60
CA PRO A 180 -2.74 -7.49 -16.74
C PRO A 180 -4.13 -6.87 -16.82
N VAL A 181 -4.70 -6.55 -15.67
CA VAL A 181 -6.06 -5.98 -15.53
C VAL A 181 -6.04 -4.58 -14.91
N GLY A 182 -4.89 -4.16 -14.36
CA GLY A 182 -4.74 -2.85 -13.75
C GLY A 182 -3.29 -2.54 -13.38
N ILE A 183 -3.08 -1.29 -13.02
CA ILE A 183 -1.83 -0.76 -12.47
C ILE A 183 -2.13 -0.16 -11.11
N LEU A 184 -1.28 -0.39 -10.13
CA LEU A 184 -1.36 0.21 -8.80
C LEU A 184 -0.06 0.95 -8.50
N LEU A 185 -0.19 2.19 -8.10
CA LEU A 185 0.91 3.08 -7.73
C LEU A 185 0.95 3.26 -6.21
N PRO A 186 2.11 3.63 -5.63
CA PRO A 186 2.20 4.01 -4.22
C PRO A 186 1.20 5.10 -3.83
N GLU A 187 0.99 6.09 -4.72
CA GLU A 187 0.04 7.19 -4.51
C GLU A 187 -1.41 6.71 -4.36
N ASP A 188 -1.81 5.64 -5.06
CA ASP A 188 -3.17 5.07 -4.96
C ASP A 188 -3.41 4.44 -3.59
N ILE A 189 -2.36 3.87 -2.98
CA ILE A 189 -2.40 3.31 -1.63
C ILE A 189 -2.42 4.42 -0.59
N GLU A 190 -1.62 5.48 -0.78
CA GLU A 190 -1.57 6.63 0.12
C GLU A 190 -2.89 7.42 0.11
N ASN A 191 -3.50 7.63 -1.05
CA ASN A 191 -4.77 8.31 -1.20
C ASN A 191 -5.92 7.56 -0.51
N TYR A 192 -5.86 6.24 -0.43
CA TYR A 192 -6.83 5.45 0.34
C TYR A 192 -6.80 5.78 1.84
N TYR A 193 -5.65 6.25 2.30
CA TYR A 193 -5.39 6.55 3.70
C TYR A 193 -5.89 7.93 4.13
N HIS A 194 -5.97 8.85 3.18
CA HIS A 194 -6.38 10.24 3.40
C HIS A 194 -7.86 10.49 3.06
N SER A 195 -8.58 9.46 2.59
CA SER A 195 -10.02 9.47 2.30
C SER A 195 -10.84 8.94 3.47
#